data_c7044b837e436f783151c160314e5d46
#
_entry.id   c7044b837e436f783151c160314e5d46
#
_cell.length_a   1.000
_cell.length_b   1.000
_cell.length_c   1.000
_cell.angle_alpha   90.00
_cell.angle_beta   90.00
_cell.angle_gamma   90.00
#
_symmetry.space_group_name_H-M   'P 1'
#
loop_
_entity.id
_entity.type
_entity.pdbx_description
1 polymer ?
#
loop_
_entity_poly.entity_id
_entity_poly.type
_entity_poly.pdbx_seq_one_letter_code
_entity_poly.pdbx_strand_id
1 'polypeptide(L)'
;KFLISLCEPRTLEEGEELCHSGTPSDEMYILLAGELSVTTQEGMLVATLTPVTTVGEMGVITGQPRSATVTAVRPTRVLTLKRERFEAAIQDDSSLSSRVMRNFIEILAARVGDDNVRLRDFEQEVRRAGSTTRAMEDRLRRHQARTEHALDLLVASGGEREEAQQRIDAQILEQAPRVLVVDDEPDFRDLVRRTLS
;
A
#
# COMPACT_ATOMS: atom_id res chain seq x y z
N LYS A 1 -22.86 -4.18 -27.09
CA LYS A 1 -24.21 -4.64 -26.67
C LYS A 1 -24.28 -6.16 -26.53
N PHE A 2 -23.72 -6.94 -27.50
CA PHE A 2 -23.77 -8.42 -27.46
C PHE A 2 -23.13 -9.04 -26.22
N LEU A 3 -21.91 -8.67 -25.82
CA LEU A 3 -21.28 -9.21 -24.61
C LEU A 3 -22.06 -8.91 -23.34
N ILE A 4 -22.73 -7.77 -23.24
CA ILE A 4 -23.54 -7.40 -22.08
C ILE A 4 -24.76 -8.33 -21.96
N SER A 5 -25.32 -8.81 -23.06
CA SER A 5 -26.46 -9.75 -23.02
C SER A 5 -26.06 -11.17 -22.54
N LEU A 6 -24.78 -11.47 -22.47
CA LEU A 6 -24.26 -12.73 -21.94
C LEU A 6 -23.97 -12.65 -20.44
N CYS A 7 -24.01 -11.43 -19.87
CA CYS A 7 -23.75 -11.19 -18.47
C CYS A 7 -24.97 -11.39 -17.59
N GLU A 8 -24.73 -11.80 -16.35
CA GLU A 8 -25.74 -11.90 -15.32
C GLU A 8 -25.51 -10.80 -14.27
N PRO A 9 -26.58 -10.08 -13.85
CA PRO A 9 -26.44 -9.07 -12.81
C PRO A 9 -26.22 -9.74 -11.45
N ARG A 10 -25.29 -9.18 -10.65
CA ARG A 10 -25.05 -9.54 -9.26
C ARG A 10 -24.94 -8.27 -8.42
N THR A 11 -25.52 -8.32 -7.21
CA THR A 11 -25.39 -7.27 -6.21
C THR A 11 -24.57 -7.83 -5.05
N LEU A 12 -23.71 -6.99 -4.51
CA LEU A 12 -22.85 -7.28 -3.36
C LEU A 12 -23.20 -6.29 -2.25
N GLU A 13 -23.32 -6.80 -1.04
CA GLU A 13 -23.42 -5.97 0.16
C GLU A 13 -22.02 -5.45 0.56
N GLU A 14 -21.98 -4.43 1.39
CA GLU A 14 -20.74 -3.92 1.96
C GLU A 14 -20.00 -5.02 2.73
N GLY A 15 -18.69 -5.16 2.47
CA GLY A 15 -17.84 -6.20 3.04
C GLY A 15 -17.94 -7.56 2.34
N GLU A 16 -18.85 -7.73 1.35
CA GLU A 16 -18.95 -8.99 0.60
C GLU A 16 -17.78 -9.13 -0.37
N GLU A 17 -17.15 -10.30 -0.34
CA GLU A 17 -16.04 -10.64 -1.22
C GLU A 17 -16.54 -11.06 -2.60
N LEU A 18 -16.06 -10.41 -3.63
CA LEU A 18 -16.35 -10.72 -5.02
C LEU A 18 -15.53 -11.91 -5.52
N CYS A 19 -14.24 -11.94 -5.17
CA CYS A 19 -13.33 -13.05 -5.45
C CYS A 19 -12.12 -13.01 -4.51
N HIS A 20 -11.53 -14.20 -4.26
CA HIS A 20 -10.39 -14.40 -3.38
C HIS A 20 -9.10 -14.68 -4.17
N SER A 21 -7.96 -14.13 -3.72
CA SER A 21 -6.65 -14.38 -4.29
C SER A 21 -6.32 -15.88 -4.31
N GLY A 22 -5.75 -16.37 -5.41
CA GLY A 22 -5.37 -17.77 -5.58
C GLY A 22 -6.51 -18.71 -5.98
N THR A 23 -7.78 -18.27 -5.96
CA THR A 23 -8.91 -19.10 -6.41
C THR A 23 -8.97 -19.18 -7.95
N PRO A 24 -9.64 -20.22 -8.52
CA PRO A 24 -9.89 -20.31 -9.95
C PRO A 24 -10.58 -19.06 -10.51
N SER A 25 -10.24 -18.72 -11.75
CA SER A 25 -10.76 -17.51 -12.39
C SER A 25 -11.69 -17.85 -13.56
N ASP A 26 -12.89 -18.29 -13.25
CA ASP A 26 -13.86 -18.77 -14.24
C ASP A 26 -14.87 -17.72 -14.70
N GLU A 27 -14.77 -16.52 -14.15
CA GLU A 27 -15.65 -15.40 -14.48
C GLU A 27 -14.93 -14.05 -14.33
N MET A 28 -15.42 -13.06 -15.09
CA MET A 28 -15.01 -11.67 -14.97
C MET A 28 -16.23 -10.80 -14.66
N TYR A 29 -15.97 -9.62 -14.16
CA TYR A 29 -17.01 -8.72 -13.71
C TYR A 29 -16.86 -7.34 -14.34
N ILE A 30 -17.99 -6.68 -14.57
CA ILE A 30 -18.06 -5.27 -14.97
C ILE A 30 -18.72 -4.52 -13.83
N LEU A 31 -17.98 -3.64 -13.17
CA LEU A 31 -18.50 -2.78 -12.12
C LEU A 31 -19.39 -1.69 -12.69
N LEU A 32 -20.67 -1.71 -12.32
CA LEU A 32 -21.68 -0.75 -12.82
C LEU A 32 -21.96 0.37 -11.81
N ALA A 33 -21.96 0.06 -10.52
CA ALA A 33 -22.22 1.02 -9.45
C ALA A 33 -21.60 0.51 -8.15
N GLY A 34 -21.25 1.39 -7.25
CA GLY A 34 -20.60 1.05 -5.98
C GLY A 34 -19.10 1.27 -6.03
N GLU A 35 -18.36 0.49 -5.23
CA GLU A 35 -16.92 0.64 -5.07
C GLU A 35 -16.33 -0.69 -4.59
N LEU A 36 -15.18 -1.08 -5.14
CA LEU A 36 -14.48 -2.30 -4.80
C LEU A 36 -13.06 -1.97 -4.34
N SER A 37 -12.60 -2.60 -3.26
CA SER A 37 -11.20 -2.62 -2.84
C SER A 37 -10.50 -3.85 -3.42
N VAL A 38 -9.25 -3.69 -3.82
CA VAL A 38 -8.38 -4.76 -4.29
C VAL A 38 -7.24 -4.89 -3.29
N THR A 39 -7.08 -6.07 -2.69
CA THR A 39 -6.03 -6.35 -1.71
C THR A 39 -5.14 -7.50 -2.15
N THR A 40 -3.86 -7.45 -1.75
CA THR A 40 -2.93 -8.57 -1.91
C THR A 40 -3.35 -9.75 -1.02
N GLN A 41 -2.64 -10.87 -1.16
CA GLN A 41 -2.84 -12.03 -0.30
C GLN A 41 -2.51 -11.72 1.17
N GLU A 42 -1.59 -10.78 1.42
CA GLU A 42 -1.21 -10.30 2.75
C GLU A 42 -2.16 -9.22 3.31
N GLY A 43 -3.25 -8.90 2.59
CA GLY A 43 -4.25 -7.91 2.99
C GLY A 43 -3.88 -6.44 2.72
N MET A 44 -2.78 -6.18 1.99
CA MET A 44 -2.39 -4.82 1.63
C MET A 44 -3.31 -4.26 0.55
N LEU A 45 -3.85 -3.07 0.75
CA LEU A 45 -4.66 -2.38 -0.25
C LEU A 45 -3.80 -1.95 -1.45
N VAL A 46 -4.14 -2.47 -2.63
CA VAL A 46 -3.47 -2.17 -3.91
C VAL A 46 -4.20 -1.07 -4.67
N ALA A 47 -5.53 -1.18 -4.73
CA ALA A 47 -6.35 -0.24 -5.50
C ALA A 47 -7.78 -0.17 -4.98
N THR A 48 -8.42 0.94 -5.27
CA THR A 48 -9.88 1.11 -5.18
C THR A 48 -10.44 1.29 -6.57
N LEU A 49 -11.45 0.51 -6.91
CA LEU A 49 -12.07 0.50 -8.24
C LEU A 49 -13.43 1.18 -8.20
N THR A 50 -13.65 2.06 -9.17
CA THR A 50 -14.92 2.78 -9.37
C THR A 50 -15.53 2.45 -10.75
N PRO A 51 -16.83 2.67 -10.96
CA PRO A 51 -17.46 2.50 -12.27
C PRO A 51 -16.89 3.46 -13.35
N VAL A 52 -16.76 3.03 -14.61
CA VAL A 52 -17.02 1.71 -15.16
C VAL A 52 -15.69 1.00 -15.34
N THR A 53 -15.47 -0.12 -14.69
CA THR A 53 -14.22 -0.88 -14.81
C THR A 53 -14.48 -2.37 -14.85
N THR A 54 -13.51 -3.13 -15.39
CA THR A 54 -13.53 -4.61 -15.40
C THR A 54 -12.68 -5.17 -14.29
N VAL A 55 -13.06 -6.33 -13.79
CA VAL A 55 -12.37 -7.06 -12.71
C VAL A 55 -12.28 -8.54 -13.08
N GLY A 56 -11.10 -9.15 -12.91
CA GLY A 56 -10.88 -10.58 -13.13
C GLY A 56 -10.75 -10.98 -14.61
N GLU A 57 -10.63 -10.01 -15.53
CA GLU A 57 -10.42 -10.25 -16.96
C GLU A 57 -9.13 -11.02 -17.23
N MET A 58 -8.07 -10.77 -16.47
CA MET A 58 -6.79 -11.45 -16.65
C MET A 58 -6.95 -12.97 -16.51
N GLY A 59 -7.60 -13.41 -15.47
CA GLY A 59 -7.82 -14.83 -15.25
C GLY A 59 -8.68 -15.50 -16.32
N VAL A 60 -9.72 -14.82 -16.81
CA VAL A 60 -10.57 -15.34 -17.90
C VAL A 60 -9.79 -15.48 -19.21
N ILE A 61 -8.86 -14.55 -19.49
CA ILE A 61 -8.06 -14.56 -20.71
C ILE A 61 -6.90 -15.56 -20.61
N THR A 62 -6.17 -15.56 -19.48
CA THR A 62 -4.91 -16.31 -19.32
C THR A 62 -5.08 -17.68 -18.68
N GLY A 63 -6.21 -17.97 -18.06
CA GLY A 63 -6.42 -19.18 -17.27
C GLY A 63 -5.74 -19.19 -15.91
N GLN A 64 -5.08 -18.10 -15.52
CA GLN A 64 -4.38 -18.02 -14.25
C GLN A 64 -5.38 -17.80 -13.08
N PRO A 65 -5.02 -18.25 -11.87
CA PRO A 65 -5.79 -17.94 -10.65
C PRO A 65 -5.93 -16.45 -10.40
N ARG A 66 -6.87 -16.07 -9.55
CA ARG A 66 -7.07 -14.68 -9.11
C ARG A 66 -5.78 -14.13 -8.50
N SER A 67 -5.32 -12.99 -8.98
CA SER A 67 -4.09 -12.33 -8.50
C SER A 67 -4.30 -11.54 -7.22
N ALA A 68 -5.55 -11.22 -6.86
CA ALA A 68 -5.90 -10.40 -5.70
C ALA A 68 -7.28 -10.77 -5.15
N THR A 69 -7.52 -10.40 -3.90
CA THR A 69 -8.85 -10.43 -3.28
C THR A 69 -9.58 -9.13 -3.58
N VAL A 70 -10.84 -9.21 -3.95
CA VAL A 70 -11.67 -8.05 -4.29
C VAL A 70 -12.92 -8.06 -3.42
N THR A 71 -13.15 -6.97 -2.67
CA THR A 71 -14.23 -6.84 -1.69
C THR A 71 -15.03 -5.56 -1.93
N ALA A 72 -16.33 -5.62 -1.74
CA ALA A 72 -17.21 -4.46 -1.86
C ALA A 72 -17.01 -3.51 -0.65
N VAL A 73 -16.66 -2.26 -0.92
CA VAL A 73 -16.49 -1.20 0.09
C VAL A 73 -17.85 -0.61 0.51
N ARG A 74 -18.83 -0.74 -0.36
CA ARG A 74 -20.23 -0.30 -0.19
C ARG A 74 -21.14 -1.13 -1.07
N PRO A 75 -22.46 -1.07 -0.93
CA PRO A 75 -23.37 -1.82 -1.80
C PRO A 75 -23.04 -1.61 -3.27
N THR A 76 -22.74 -2.68 -3.96
CA THR A 76 -22.09 -2.67 -5.29
C THR A 76 -22.87 -3.54 -6.27
N ARG A 77 -23.02 -3.05 -7.52
CA ARG A 77 -23.64 -3.81 -8.60
C ARG A 77 -22.62 -4.11 -9.69
N VAL A 78 -22.54 -5.38 -10.06
CA VAL A 78 -21.67 -5.87 -11.12
C VAL A 78 -22.47 -6.68 -12.14
N LEU A 79 -21.91 -6.79 -13.34
CA LEU A 79 -22.32 -7.81 -14.32
C LEU A 79 -21.25 -8.88 -14.32
N THR A 80 -21.68 -10.13 -14.17
CA THR A 80 -20.81 -11.32 -14.20
C THR A 80 -20.83 -11.95 -15.57
N LEU A 81 -19.67 -12.18 -16.17
CA LEU A 81 -19.50 -12.89 -17.44
C LEU A 81 -18.67 -14.14 -17.20
N LYS A 82 -19.28 -15.31 -17.40
CA LYS A 82 -18.61 -16.60 -17.26
C LYS A 82 -17.63 -16.84 -18.43
N ARG A 83 -16.48 -17.44 -18.14
CA ARG A 83 -15.45 -17.78 -19.12
C ARG A 83 -16.02 -18.56 -20.31
N GLU A 84 -16.79 -19.61 -20.06
CA GLU A 84 -17.36 -20.46 -21.09
C GLU A 84 -18.21 -19.68 -22.08
N ARG A 85 -19.05 -18.76 -21.58
CA ARG A 85 -19.90 -17.90 -22.43
C ARG A 85 -19.06 -16.89 -23.22
N PHE A 86 -18.01 -16.37 -22.59
CA PHE A 86 -17.07 -15.46 -23.22
C PHE A 86 -16.32 -16.16 -24.36
N GLU A 87 -15.74 -17.34 -24.11
CA GLU A 87 -15.00 -18.13 -25.09
C GLU A 87 -15.90 -18.55 -26.28
N ALA A 88 -17.10 -19.04 -26.01
CA ALA A 88 -18.06 -19.34 -27.07
C ALA A 88 -18.36 -18.13 -27.95
N ALA A 89 -18.61 -16.98 -27.33
CA ALA A 89 -18.91 -15.75 -28.08
C ALA A 89 -17.77 -15.25 -28.97
N ILE A 90 -16.51 -15.44 -28.59
CA ILE A 90 -15.36 -15.00 -29.38
C ILE A 90 -14.91 -16.04 -30.41
N GLN A 91 -15.25 -17.34 -30.24
CA GLN A 91 -14.98 -18.38 -31.22
C GLN A 91 -15.84 -18.24 -32.47
N ASP A 92 -17.11 -17.84 -32.32
CA ASP A 92 -18.07 -17.75 -33.40
C ASP A 92 -17.91 -16.48 -34.27
N ASP A 93 -17.23 -15.43 -33.76
CA ASP A 93 -17.05 -14.16 -34.46
C ASP A 93 -15.62 -13.62 -34.32
N SER A 94 -14.82 -13.78 -35.36
CA SER A 94 -13.42 -13.32 -35.38
C SER A 94 -13.30 -11.78 -35.30
N SER A 95 -14.27 -11.04 -35.79
CA SER A 95 -14.26 -9.59 -35.68
C SER A 95 -14.57 -9.12 -34.25
N LEU A 96 -15.50 -9.81 -33.58
CA LEU A 96 -15.77 -9.60 -32.17
C LEU A 96 -14.55 -9.94 -31.32
N SER A 97 -13.91 -11.09 -31.58
CA SER A 97 -12.66 -11.50 -30.92
C SER A 97 -11.58 -10.42 -31.01
N SER A 98 -11.30 -9.94 -32.21
CA SER A 98 -10.29 -8.90 -32.45
C SER A 98 -10.59 -7.59 -31.70
N ARG A 99 -11.85 -7.17 -31.67
CA ARG A 99 -12.29 -5.95 -30.97
C ARG A 99 -12.17 -6.10 -29.46
N VAL A 100 -12.59 -7.23 -28.94
CA VAL A 100 -12.53 -7.54 -27.51
C VAL A 100 -11.07 -7.59 -27.03
N MET A 101 -10.20 -8.30 -27.78
CA MET A 101 -8.78 -8.37 -27.44
C MET A 101 -8.11 -6.98 -27.48
N ARG A 102 -8.45 -6.14 -28.44
CA ARG A 102 -7.95 -4.75 -28.48
C ARG A 102 -8.36 -3.96 -27.26
N ASN A 103 -9.61 -4.04 -26.85
CA ASN A 103 -10.09 -3.36 -25.65
C ASN A 103 -9.39 -3.86 -24.39
N PHE A 104 -9.12 -5.16 -24.26
CA PHE A 104 -8.36 -5.69 -23.14
C PHE A 104 -6.92 -5.20 -23.15
N ILE A 105 -6.27 -5.15 -24.31
CA ILE A 105 -4.91 -4.62 -24.43
C ILE A 105 -4.89 -3.13 -23.99
N GLU A 106 -5.86 -2.35 -24.39
CA GLU A 106 -6.00 -0.93 -23.99
C GLU A 106 -6.19 -0.78 -22.46
N ILE A 107 -7.06 -1.60 -21.86
CA ILE A 107 -7.29 -1.61 -20.41
C ILE A 107 -6.01 -2.00 -19.64
N LEU A 108 -5.33 -3.06 -20.10
CA LEU A 108 -4.09 -3.52 -19.46
C LEU A 108 -2.94 -2.50 -19.63
N ALA A 109 -2.83 -1.89 -20.80
CA ALA A 109 -1.83 -0.85 -21.06
C ALA A 109 -2.07 0.39 -20.17
N ALA A 110 -3.34 0.80 -19.98
CA ALA A 110 -3.68 1.87 -19.04
C ALA A 110 -3.28 1.52 -17.60
N ARG A 111 -3.59 0.30 -17.13
CA ARG A 111 -3.22 -0.15 -15.78
C ARG A 111 -1.71 -0.18 -15.56
N VAL A 112 -0.96 -0.71 -16.51
CA VAL A 112 0.51 -0.68 -16.45
C VAL A 112 1.03 0.76 -16.40
N GLY A 113 0.39 1.68 -17.13
CA GLY A 113 0.71 3.10 -17.07
C GLY A 113 0.50 3.70 -15.68
N ASP A 114 -0.65 3.42 -15.07
CA ASP A 114 -1.00 3.89 -13.73
C ASP A 114 -0.07 3.30 -12.66
N ASP A 115 0.26 2.02 -12.75
CA ASP A 115 1.17 1.34 -11.83
C ASP A 115 2.59 1.91 -11.93
N ASN A 116 3.07 2.25 -13.13
CA ASN A 116 4.35 2.93 -13.33
C ASN A 116 4.39 4.33 -12.73
N VAL A 117 3.28 5.06 -12.70
CA VAL A 117 3.18 6.36 -12.01
C VAL A 117 3.27 6.16 -10.51
N ARG A 118 2.49 5.24 -9.94
CA ARG A 118 2.51 4.93 -8.50
C ARG A 118 3.89 4.47 -8.03
N LEU A 119 4.57 3.63 -8.83
CA LEU A 119 5.91 3.17 -8.51
C LEU A 119 6.91 4.33 -8.43
N ARG A 120 6.85 5.27 -9.38
CA ARG A 120 7.69 6.47 -9.35
C ARG A 120 7.42 7.36 -8.14
N ASP A 121 6.15 7.54 -7.78
CA ASP A 121 5.76 8.32 -6.61
C ASP A 121 6.30 7.66 -5.33
N PHE A 122 6.14 6.35 -5.20
CA PHE A 122 6.69 5.57 -4.09
C PHE A 122 8.23 5.66 -4.02
N GLU A 123 8.94 5.53 -5.15
CA GLU A 123 10.39 5.71 -5.19
C GLU A 123 10.83 7.11 -4.71
N GLN A 124 10.07 8.15 -5.07
CA GLN A 124 10.36 9.51 -4.61
C GLN A 124 10.13 9.65 -3.10
N GLU A 125 9.09 9.04 -2.57
CA GLU A 125 8.79 9.05 -1.14
C GLU A 125 9.87 8.34 -0.33
N VAL A 126 10.30 7.15 -0.78
CA VAL A 126 11.42 6.42 -0.17
C VAL A 126 12.73 7.23 -0.20
N ARG A 127 13.03 7.89 -1.32
CA ARG A 127 14.22 8.77 -1.41
C ARG A 127 14.13 9.96 -0.45
N ARG A 128 12.96 10.59 -0.32
CA ARG A 128 12.75 11.69 0.64
C ARG A 128 12.93 11.23 2.08
N ALA A 129 12.32 10.10 2.45
CA ALA A 129 12.49 9.50 3.77
C ALA A 129 13.96 9.18 4.07
N GLY A 130 14.68 8.55 3.12
CA GLY A 130 16.10 8.27 3.26
C GLY A 130 16.98 9.50 3.42
N SER A 131 16.66 10.61 2.72
CA SER A 131 17.39 11.88 2.87
C SER A 131 17.17 12.51 4.25
N THR A 132 15.95 12.44 4.77
CA THR A 132 15.59 12.95 6.11
C THR A 132 16.33 12.17 7.19
N THR A 133 16.37 10.85 7.09
CA THR A 133 17.08 9.98 8.02
C THR A 133 18.57 10.30 8.05
N ARG A 134 19.22 10.42 6.89
CA ARG A 134 20.64 10.80 6.81
C ARG A 134 20.92 12.17 7.41
N ALA A 135 20.06 13.17 7.14
CA ALA A 135 20.21 14.50 7.73
C ALA A 135 20.09 14.47 9.25
N MET A 136 19.23 13.62 9.79
CA MET A 136 19.04 13.43 11.22
C MET A 136 20.24 12.73 11.88
N GLU A 137 20.78 11.70 11.23
CA GLU A 137 22.02 11.01 11.66
C GLU A 137 23.21 11.96 11.67
N ASP A 138 23.38 12.79 10.63
CA ASP A 138 24.46 13.79 10.57
C ASP A 138 24.30 14.87 11.63
N ARG A 139 23.07 15.24 11.95
CA ARG A 139 22.78 16.18 13.03
C ARG A 139 23.15 15.57 14.39
N LEU A 140 22.78 14.31 14.61
CA LEU A 140 23.09 13.57 15.83
C LEU A 140 24.63 13.44 16.02
N ARG A 141 25.36 13.03 14.99
CA ARG A 141 26.82 12.94 15.02
C ARG A 141 27.47 14.29 15.38
N ARG A 142 26.99 15.39 14.77
CA ARG A 142 27.50 16.74 15.12
C ARG A 142 27.21 17.11 16.57
N HIS A 143 26.05 16.75 17.11
CA HIS A 143 25.74 16.99 18.52
C HIS A 143 26.65 16.17 19.43
N GLN A 144 26.84 14.89 19.16
CA GLN A 144 27.74 14.03 19.92
C GLN A 144 29.18 14.57 19.92
N ALA A 145 29.72 14.92 18.77
CA ALA A 145 31.06 15.48 18.66
C ALA A 145 31.22 16.81 19.43
N ARG A 146 30.19 17.67 19.44
CA ARG A 146 30.20 18.92 20.24
C ARG A 146 30.16 18.64 21.74
N THR A 147 29.38 17.64 22.16
CA THR A 147 29.30 17.24 23.58
C THR A 147 30.61 16.65 24.05
N GLU A 148 31.25 15.77 23.27
CA GLU A 148 32.56 15.23 23.57
C GLU A 148 33.64 16.34 23.67
N HIS A 149 33.67 17.25 22.71
CA HIS A 149 34.60 18.36 22.74
C HIS A 149 34.39 19.29 23.94
N ALA A 150 33.17 19.54 24.35
CA ALA A 150 32.84 20.31 25.55
C ALA A 150 33.29 19.59 26.82
N LEU A 151 33.12 18.28 26.90
CA LEU A 151 33.62 17.45 27.98
C LEU A 151 35.14 17.49 28.10
N ASP A 152 35.85 17.37 26.98
CA ASP A 152 37.30 17.41 26.95
C ASP A 152 37.85 18.78 27.40
N LEU A 153 37.19 19.88 27.03
CA LEU A 153 37.54 21.23 27.50
C LEU A 153 37.30 21.38 29.01
N LEU A 154 36.21 20.83 29.56
CA LEU A 154 35.92 20.85 30.99
C LEU A 154 36.91 20.05 31.78
N VAL A 155 37.33 18.88 31.31
CA VAL A 155 38.39 18.06 31.93
C VAL A 155 39.75 18.79 31.89
N ALA A 156 40.08 19.41 30.76
CA ALA A 156 41.28 20.18 30.60
C ALA A 156 41.39 21.41 31.56
N SER A 157 40.20 21.92 31.96
CA SER A 157 40.12 23.04 32.95
C SER A 157 40.12 22.60 34.40
N GLY A 158 40.35 21.30 34.69
CA GLY A 158 40.48 20.75 36.05
C GLY A 158 39.17 20.18 36.62
N GLY A 159 38.15 20.00 35.82
CA GLY A 159 36.87 19.34 36.19
C GLY A 159 36.96 17.81 36.09
N GLU A 160 36.21 17.10 36.94
CA GLU A 160 36.04 15.65 36.79
C GLU A 160 35.06 15.31 35.65
N ARG A 161 35.45 14.33 34.82
CA ARG A 161 34.68 13.96 33.64
C ARG A 161 33.26 13.45 33.96
N GLU A 162 33.12 12.71 35.07
CA GLU A 162 31.83 12.19 35.54
C GLU A 162 30.88 13.31 35.99
N GLU A 163 31.36 14.31 36.73
CA GLU A 163 30.51 15.44 37.14
C GLU A 163 30.07 16.31 35.92
N ALA A 164 30.97 16.50 34.98
CA ALA A 164 30.64 17.23 33.75
C ALA A 164 29.61 16.50 32.91
N GLN A 165 29.71 15.19 32.76
CA GLN A 165 28.75 14.34 32.07
C GLN A 165 27.38 14.41 32.73
N GLN A 166 27.30 14.23 34.05
CA GLN A 166 26.04 14.30 34.83
C GLN A 166 25.33 15.64 34.66
N ARG A 167 26.07 16.76 34.64
CA ARG A 167 25.50 18.11 34.41
C ARG A 167 24.94 18.28 32.99
N ILE A 168 25.65 17.75 32.00
CA ILE A 168 25.20 17.79 30.62
C ILE A 168 23.94 16.94 30.42
N ASP A 169 23.92 15.74 30.97
CA ASP A 169 22.79 14.82 30.90
C ASP A 169 21.55 15.41 31.60
N ALA A 170 21.72 16.03 32.79
CA ALA A 170 20.66 16.72 33.49
C ALA A 170 20.07 17.89 32.66
N GLN A 171 20.93 18.67 32.01
CA GLN A 171 20.51 19.81 31.21
C GLN A 171 19.81 19.39 29.89
N ILE A 172 20.26 18.28 29.28
CA ILE A 172 19.59 17.68 28.12
C ILE A 172 18.21 17.16 28.52
N LEU A 173 18.09 16.51 29.68
CA LEU A 173 16.82 15.98 30.19
C LEU A 173 15.80 17.11 30.49
N GLU A 174 16.29 18.24 31.02
CA GLU A 174 15.47 19.40 31.33
C GLU A 174 14.97 20.13 30.06
N GLN A 175 15.76 20.12 28.98
CA GLN A 175 15.45 20.74 27.70
C GLN A 175 14.84 19.79 26.67
N ALA A 176 14.77 18.48 26.99
CA ALA A 176 14.18 17.49 26.09
C ALA A 176 12.69 17.80 25.83
N PRO A 177 12.26 17.85 24.58
CA PRO A 177 10.84 18.01 24.28
C PRO A 177 10.08 16.83 24.91
N ARG A 178 9.00 17.13 25.64
CA ARG A 178 8.11 16.09 26.17
C ARG A 178 7.44 15.41 24.99
N VAL A 179 7.91 14.21 24.66
CA VAL A 179 7.34 13.39 23.58
C VAL A 179 6.18 12.60 24.17
N LEU A 180 4.97 12.87 23.68
CA LEU A 180 3.82 12.03 23.97
C LEU A 180 3.90 10.82 23.05
N VAL A 181 4.23 9.66 23.61
CA VAL A 181 4.15 8.39 22.86
C VAL A 181 2.72 7.90 22.93
N VAL A 182 2.02 7.99 21.80
CA VAL A 182 0.69 7.42 21.62
C VAL A 182 0.85 6.14 20.81
N ASP A 183 0.86 5.01 21.50
CA ASP A 183 0.89 3.68 20.91
C ASP A 183 -0.13 2.81 21.64
N ASP A 184 -0.86 2.00 20.90
CA ASP A 184 -1.85 1.07 21.43
C ASP A 184 -1.23 -0.26 21.90
N GLU A 185 0.05 -0.54 21.55
CA GLU A 185 0.77 -1.71 22.04
C GLU A 185 1.28 -1.48 23.48
N PRO A 186 0.81 -2.26 24.49
CA PRO A 186 1.20 -2.13 25.87
C PRO A 186 2.72 -2.33 26.09
N ASP A 187 3.30 -3.29 25.37
CA ASP A 187 4.71 -3.67 25.50
C ASP A 187 5.65 -2.56 25.03
N PHE A 188 5.29 -1.84 23.98
CA PHE A 188 6.07 -0.71 23.49
C PHE A 188 6.02 0.49 24.47
N ARG A 189 4.85 0.79 25.06
CA ARG A 189 4.72 1.83 26.09
C ARG A 189 5.54 1.55 27.34
N ASP A 190 5.61 0.28 27.75
CA ASP A 190 6.40 -0.14 28.91
C ASP A 190 7.91 -0.12 28.61
N LEU A 191 8.33 -0.45 27.38
CA LEU A 191 9.71 -0.30 26.94
C LEU A 191 10.14 1.17 26.97
N VAL A 192 9.35 2.07 26.42
CA VAL A 192 9.63 3.52 26.41
C VAL A 192 9.69 4.07 27.84
N ARG A 193 8.78 3.66 28.73
CA ARG A 193 8.75 4.09 30.12
C ARG A 193 10.00 3.63 30.88
N ARG A 194 10.51 2.42 30.64
CA ARG A 194 11.76 1.89 31.26
C ARG A 194 13.02 2.55 30.74
N THR A 195 13.00 3.05 29.51
CA THR A 195 14.17 3.67 28.88
C THR A 195 14.28 5.16 29.23
N LEU A 196 13.16 5.81 29.60
CA LEU A 196 13.10 7.24 29.92
C LEU A 196 12.99 7.52 31.43
N SER A 197 12.99 6.50 32.27
CA SER A 197 13.06 6.60 33.75
C SER A 197 14.47 6.34 34.25
#